data_78d96a316330957a03984779a5d4b3c1
#
_entry.id   78d96a316330957a03984779a5d4b3c1
#
_cell.length_a   1.000
_cell.length_b   1.000
_cell.length_c   1.000
_cell.angle_alpha   90.00
_cell.angle_beta   90.00
_cell.angle_gamma   90.00
#
_symmetry.space_group_name_H-M   'P 1'
#
loop_
_entity.id
_entity.type
_entity.pdbx_description
1 polymer ?
#
loop_
_entity_poly.entity_id
_entity_poly.type
_entity_poly.pdbx_seq_one_letter_code
_entity_poly.pdbx_strand_id
1 'polypeptide(L)'
;MEKIYVIYWSMSGNTQAMAEAIAKGINDSGKEAEVQYVSEASVSELQDAKVFALGCPAMGAEVLEEGEMEPFVSEVEGIAAGKKIALFGSYGWGDGQWMRDWEERMSGCGAAIINGAGLICHETPDDAMISECENLGKQIAAE
;
A
#
# COMPACT_ATOMS: atom_id res chain seq x y z
N MET A 1 -1.79 -12.17 -18.29
CA MET A 1 -2.52 -11.32 -17.35
C MET A 1 -1.54 -10.40 -16.63
N GLU A 2 -1.84 -9.13 -16.58
CA GLU A 2 -0.95 -8.17 -15.95
C GLU A 2 -0.91 -8.39 -14.45
N LYS A 3 0.31 -8.43 -13.89
CA LYS A 3 0.51 -8.64 -12.46
C LYS A 3 0.64 -7.30 -11.75
N ILE A 4 -0.09 -7.14 -10.64
CA ILE A 4 -0.05 -5.94 -9.82
C ILE A 4 0.40 -6.32 -8.41
N TYR A 5 1.46 -5.70 -7.94
CA TYR A 5 2.04 -6.03 -6.63
C TYR A 5 1.34 -5.27 -5.51
N VAL A 6 1.03 -6.01 -4.44
CA VAL A 6 0.52 -5.46 -3.19
C VAL A 6 1.50 -5.86 -2.11
N ILE A 7 2.32 -4.91 -1.67
CA ILE A 7 3.43 -5.17 -0.76
C ILE A 7 3.14 -4.54 0.59
N TYR A 8 3.30 -5.30 1.66
CA TYR A 8 2.91 -4.84 2.99
C TYR A 8 3.85 -5.31 4.09
N TRP A 9 3.80 -4.62 5.22
CA TRP A 9 4.33 -5.06 6.50
C TRP A 9 3.17 -5.11 7.49
N SER A 10 3.12 -6.12 8.32
CA SER A 10 2.04 -6.26 9.30
C SER A 10 2.54 -7.02 10.52
N MET A 11 2.08 -6.63 11.71
CA MET A 11 2.40 -7.33 12.94
C MET A 11 1.14 -7.98 13.53
N SER A 12 0.06 -7.21 13.66
CA SER A 12 -1.19 -7.70 14.25
C SER A 12 -2.09 -8.45 13.26
N GLY A 13 -1.79 -8.36 11.96
CA GLY A 13 -2.63 -8.94 10.92
C GLY A 13 -3.64 -7.97 10.32
N ASN A 14 -3.77 -6.76 10.87
CA ASN A 14 -4.75 -5.80 10.37
C ASN A 14 -4.39 -5.28 8.98
N THR A 15 -3.14 -4.84 8.80
CA THR A 15 -2.69 -4.37 7.48
C THR A 15 -2.67 -5.52 6.48
N GLN A 16 -2.35 -6.73 6.93
CA GLN A 16 -2.41 -7.92 6.07
C GLN A 16 -3.82 -8.16 5.56
N ALA A 17 -4.82 -8.06 6.42
CA ALA A 17 -6.22 -8.24 6.02
C ALA A 17 -6.62 -7.20 4.97
N MET A 18 -6.15 -5.96 5.11
CA MET A 18 -6.36 -4.92 4.11
C MET A 18 -5.72 -5.30 2.77
N ALA A 19 -4.47 -5.77 2.82
CA ALA A 19 -3.74 -6.17 1.61
C ALA A 19 -4.48 -7.28 0.86
N GLU A 20 -4.98 -8.27 1.60
CA GLU A 20 -5.71 -9.39 0.98
C GLU A 20 -7.01 -8.95 0.34
N ALA A 21 -7.73 -8.02 0.97
CA ALA A 21 -8.97 -7.48 0.41
C ALA A 21 -8.70 -6.65 -0.85
N ILE A 22 -7.62 -5.86 -0.84
CA ILE A 22 -7.21 -5.10 -2.03
C ILE A 22 -6.90 -6.07 -3.17
N ALA A 23 -6.17 -7.13 -2.87
CA ALA A 23 -5.82 -8.15 -3.87
C ALA A 23 -7.08 -8.81 -4.45
N LYS A 24 -8.09 -9.06 -3.61
CA LYS A 24 -9.35 -9.63 -4.09
C LYS A 24 -10.01 -8.70 -5.11
N GLY A 25 -10.03 -7.39 -4.83
CA GLY A 25 -10.58 -6.41 -5.77
C GLY A 25 -9.83 -6.37 -7.09
N ILE A 26 -8.50 -6.50 -7.04
CA ILE A 26 -7.67 -6.56 -8.25
C ILE A 26 -8.01 -7.81 -9.07
N ASN A 27 -8.06 -8.96 -8.41
CA ASN A 27 -8.38 -10.23 -9.08
C ASN A 27 -9.79 -10.23 -9.66
N ASP A 28 -10.75 -9.69 -8.93
CA ASP A 28 -12.14 -9.60 -9.39
C ASP A 28 -12.27 -8.72 -10.64
N SER A 29 -11.30 -7.86 -10.88
CA SER A 29 -11.29 -6.96 -12.03
C SER A 29 -10.55 -7.54 -13.24
N GLY A 30 -10.12 -8.79 -13.17
CA GLY A 30 -9.48 -9.48 -14.29
C GLY A 30 -7.97 -9.31 -14.37
N LYS A 31 -7.36 -8.71 -13.36
CA LYS A 31 -5.90 -8.62 -13.25
C LYS A 31 -5.40 -9.66 -12.24
N GLU A 32 -4.10 -9.83 -12.15
CA GLU A 32 -3.51 -10.77 -11.20
C GLU A 32 -2.81 -9.97 -10.09
N ALA A 33 -3.27 -10.16 -8.85
CA ALA A 33 -2.62 -9.53 -7.71
C ALA A 33 -1.52 -10.45 -7.17
N GLU A 34 -0.35 -9.87 -6.92
CA GLU A 34 0.76 -10.57 -6.27
C GLU A 34 0.95 -9.94 -4.89
N VAL A 35 0.46 -10.62 -3.85
CA VAL A 35 0.58 -10.14 -2.48
C VAL A 35 1.90 -10.62 -1.90
N GLN A 36 2.73 -9.69 -1.43
CA GLN A 36 4.05 -10.04 -0.89
C GLN A 36 4.28 -9.32 0.43
N TYR A 37 4.80 -10.06 1.41
CA TYR A 37 5.35 -9.43 2.60
C TYR A 37 6.62 -8.68 2.19
N VAL A 38 6.88 -7.52 2.78
CA VAL A 38 7.96 -6.64 2.32
C VAL A 38 9.33 -7.32 2.28
N SER A 39 9.59 -8.26 3.19
CA SER A 39 10.87 -8.96 3.22
C SER A 39 11.08 -9.86 2.00
N GLU A 40 10.02 -10.21 1.30
CA GLU A 40 10.07 -11.05 0.10
C GLU A 40 9.99 -10.23 -1.19
N ALA A 41 9.77 -8.92 -1.07
CA ALA A 41 9.59 -8.05 -2.22
C ALA A 41 10.92 -7.49 -2.72
N SER A 42 10.95 -7.15 -4.00
CA SER A 42 12.14 -6.56 -4.62
C SER A 42 11.75 -5.31 -5.39
N VAL A 43 12.48 -4.22 -5.17
CA VAL A 43 12.24 -2.97 -5.89
C VAL A 43 12.49 -3.16 -7.39
N SER A 44 13.40 -4.08 -7.76
CA SER A 44 13.66 -4.34 -9.18
C SER A 44 12.42 -4.86 -9.91
N GLU A 45 11.54 -5.58 -9.21
CA GLU A 45 10.27 -6.03 -9.80
C GLU A 45 9.31 -4.88 -10.06
N LEU A 46 9.46 -3.79 -9.33
CA LEU A 46 8.59 -2.63 -9.45
C LEU A 46 9.05 -1.64 -10.51
N GLN A 47 10.27 -1.76 -11.01
CA GLN A 47 10.81 -0.80 -11.97
C GLN A 47 9.95 -0.65 -13.22
N ASP A 48 9.43 -1.76 -13.73
CA ASP A 48 8.60 -1.74 -14.94
C ASP A 48 7.10 -1.68 -14.63
N ALA A 49 6.73 -1.74 -13.36
CA ALA A 49 5.32 -1.67 -12.96
C ALA A 49 4.84 -0.23 -13.02
N LYS A 50 3.69 0.00 -13.64
CA LYS A 50 3.09 1.33 -13.73
C LYS A 50 2.30 1.68 -12.50
N VAL A 51 1.76 0.66 -11.81
CA VAL A 51 0.92 0.82 -10.63
C VAL A 51 1.20 -0.30 -9.65
N PHE A 52 1.24 0.03 -8.36
CA PHE A 52 1.35 -0.98 -7.30
C PHE A 52 0.84 -0.37 -5.99
N ALA A 53 0.71 -1.22 -4.97
CA ALA A 53 0.22 -0.82 -3.66
C ALA A 53 1.24 -1.13 -2.58
N LEU A 54 1.38 -0.22 -1.61
CA LEU A 54 2.25 -0.39 -0.45
C LEU A 54 1.43 -0.19 0.81
N GLY A 55 1.60 -1.08 1.78
CA GLY A 55 0.86 -1.02 3.04
C GLY A 55 1.76 -1.17 4.25
N CYS A 56 1.50 -0.36 5.27
CA CYS A 56 2.25 -0.39 6.52
C CYS A 56 1.42 0.29 7.62
N PRO A 57 1.33 -0.32 8.81
CA PRO A 57 0.62 0.33 9.91
C PRO A 57 1.44 1.50 10.47
N ALA A 58 0.77 2.37 11.22
CA ALA A 58 1.45 3.42 11.98
C ALA A 58 2.23 2.75 13.11
N MET A 59 3.52 3.06 13.22
CA MET A 59 4.40 2.50 14.23
C MET A 59 4.91 3.60 15.15
N GLY A 60 5.10 3.28 16.42
CA GLY A 60 5.72 4.20 17.38
C GLY A 60 5.16 5.61 17.34
N ALA A 61 5.95 6.59 16.93
CA ALA A 61 5.58 7.99 16.85
C ALA A 61 4.96 8.33 15.48
N GLU A 62 4.04 7.52 15.00
CA GLU A 62 3.38 7.66 13.71
C GLU A 62 4.39 7.70 12.56
N VAL A 63 5.20 6.66 12.47
CA VAL A 63 6.17 6.49 11.39
C VAL A 63 5.99 5.12 10.76
N LEU A 64 6.64 4.89 9.62
CA LEU A 64 6.66 3.56 9.00
C LEU A 64 7.50 2.62 9.85
N GLU A 65 7.26 1.33 9.71
CA GLU A 65 8.08 0.33 10.37
C GLU A 65 9.53 0.49 9.92
N GLU A 66 10.46 0.54 10.86
CA GLU A 66 11.83 0.98 10.60
C GLU A 66 12.75 -0.12 10.07
N GLY A 67 12.47 -1.38 10.40
CA GLY A 67 13.38 -2.49 10.09
C GLY A 67 13.33 -2.97 8.65
N GLU A 68 12.15 -2.98 8.06
CA GLU A 68 11.95 -3.53 6.72
C GLU A 68 11.24 -2.56 5.78
N MET A 69 10.14 -1.96 6.22
CA MET A 69 9.36 -1.09 5.32
C MET A 69 10.08 0.22 5.02
N GLU A 70 10.64 0.87 6.01
CA GLU A 70 11.34 2.14 5.78
C GLU A 70 12.49 2.00 4.78
N PRO A 71 13.38 0.98 4.92
CA PRO A 71 14.43 0.78 3.90
C PRO A 71 13.86 0.48 2.52
N PHE A 72 12.77 -0.29 2.46
CA PHE A 72 12.14 -0.63 1.18
C PHE A 72 11.58 0.63 0.51
N VAL A 73 10.88 1.46 1.27
CA VAL A 73 10.31 2.72 0.74
C VAL A 73 11.42 3.66 0.27
N SER A 74 12.54 3.70 0.99
CA SER A 74 13.70 4.51 0.57
C SER A 74 14.20 4.08 -0.81
N GLU A 75 14.21 2.79 -1.09
CA GLU A 75 14.60 2.29 -2.41
C GLU A 75 13.53 2.61 -3.46
N VAL A 76 12.25 2.53 -3.09
CA VAL A 76 11.15 2.85 -4.01
C VAL A 76 11.21 4.32 -4.42
N GLU A 77 11.70 5.21 -3.56
CA GLU A 77 11.86 6.63 -3.91
C GLU A 77 12.66 6.82 -5.20
N GLY A 78 13.63 5.93 -5.44
CA GLY A 78 14.47 6.04 -6.62
C GLY A 78 13.80 5.64 -7.93
N ILE A 79 12.65 4.98 -7.86
CA ILE A 79 11.94 4.51 -9.07
C ILE A 79 10.49 5.03 -9.14
N ALA A 80 10.09 5.87 -8.20
CA ALA A 80 8.68 6.24 -8.05
C ALA A 80 8.17 7.21 -9.11
N ALA A 81 9.04 7.98 -9.75
CA ALA A 81 8.63 9.00 -10.70
C ALA A 81 7.79 8.43 -11.84
N GLY A 82 6.63 9.02 -12.06
CA GLY A 82 5.72 8.62 -13.14
C GLY A 82 4.85 7.41 -12.81
N LYS A 83 4.96 6.85 -11.63
CA LYS A 83 4.15 5.70 -11.24
C LYS A 83 2.92 6.11 -10.45
N LYS A 84 1.92 5.23 -10.42
CA LYS A 84 0.73 5.40 -9.59
C LYS A 84 0.84 4.42 -8.42
N ILE A 85 0.74 4.95 -7.21
CA ILE A 85 0.94 4.15 -6.00
C ILE A 85 -0.27 4.29 -5.09
N ALA A 86 -0.84 3.15 -4.68
CA ALA A 86 -1.88 3.11 -3.66
C ALA A 86 -1.20 2.86 -2.32
N LEU A 87 -1.56 3.64 -1.32
CA LEU A 87 -1.04 3.47 0.04
C LEU A 87 -2.17 3.05 0.95
N PHE A 88 -1.86 2.19 1.92
CA PHE A 88 -2.86 1.74 2.89
C PHE A 88 -2.19 1.34 4.19
N GLY A 89 -2.99 1.26 5.26
CA GLY A 89 -2.47 0.78 6.52
C GLY A 89 -3.45 0.96 7.67
N SER A 90 -3.19 0.24 8.76
CA SER A 90 -3.99 0.30 9.98
C SER A 90 -3.27 1.15 11.04
N TYR A 91 -4.02 1.62 12.04
CA TYR A 91 -3.43 2.37 13.15
C TYR A 91 -4.24 2.15 14.41
N GLY A 92 -3.57 2.24 15.57
CA GLY A 92 -4.23 2.06 16.87
C GLY A 92 -4.45 3.37 17.60
N TRP A 93 -3.59 4.36 17.39
CA TRP A 93 -3.71 5.68 18.00
C TRP A 93 -3.15 6.72 17.03
N GLY A 94 -3.36 7.99 17.34
CA GLY A 94 -2.99 9.06 16.43
C GLY A 94 -4.14 9.35 15.46
N ASP A 95 -3.87 10.17 14.46
CA ASP A 95 -4.90 10.64 13.54
C ASP A 95 -4.56 10.45 12.06
N GLY A 96 -3.62 9.58 11.75
CA GLY A 96 -3.23 9.31 10.35
C GLY A 96 -2.04 10.12 9.86
N GLN A 97 -1.31 10.76 10.77
CA GLN A 97 -0.16 11.57 10.36
C GLN A 97 0.88 10.77 9.58
N TRP A 98 1.12 9.49 9.98
CA TRP A 98 2.09 8.65 9.26
C TRP A 98 1.72 8.49 7.79
N MET A 99 0.43 8.41 7.52
CA MET A 99 -0.06 8.24 6.14
C MET A 99 0.05 9.54 5.36
N ARG A 100 -0.27 10.67 5.99
CA ARG A 100 -0.11 11.98 5.32
C ARG A 100 1.34 12.25 4.98
N ASP A 101 2.25 11.91 5.88
CA ASP A 101 3.69 12.05 5.62
C ASP A 101 4.13 11.13 4.48
N TRP A 102 3.60 9.92 4.44
CA TRP A 102 3.93 8.95 3.41
C TRP A 102 3.42 9.40 2.04
N GLU A 103 2.19 9.90 1.98
CA GLU A 103 1.62 10.47 0.75
C GLU A 103 2.49 11.60 0.21
N GLU A 104 2.88 12.51 1.08
CA GLU A 104 3.71 13.64 0.70
C GLU A 104 5.09 13.18 0.22
N ARG A 105 5.67 12.21 0.90
CA ARG A 105 6.97 11.65 0.55
C ARG A 105 6.95 11.03 -0.86
N MET A 106 5.94 10.22 -1.16
CA MET A 106 5.84 9.58 -2.48
C MET A 106 5.51 10.59 -3.58
N SER A 107 4.62 11.53 -3.30
CA SER A 107 4.30 12.60 -4.25
C SER A 107 5.53 13.45 -4.55
N GLY A 108 6.35 13.72 -3.54
CA GLY A 108 7.59 14.46 -3.71
C GLY A 108 8.61 13.75 -4.59
N CYS A 109 8.48 12.44 -4.75
CA CYS A 109 9.35 11.65 -5.61
C CYS A 109 8.77 11.49 -7.03
N GLY A 110 7.66 12.14 -7.32
CA GLY A 110 7.07 12.11 -8.66
C GLY A 110 6.00 11.06 -8.87
N ALA A 111 5.56 10.37 -7.82
CA ALA A 111 4.48 9.40 -7.92
C ALA A 111 3.13 10.10 -7.77
N ALA A 112 2.09 9.52 -8.39
CA ALA A 112 0.72 9.94 -8.17
C ALA A 112 0.09 8.98 -7.16
N ILE A 113 -0.53 9.52 -6.11
CA ILE A 113 -1.20 8.70 -5.11
C ILE A 113 -2.61 8.42 -5.59
N ILE A 114 -2.96 7.14 -5.70
CA ILE A 114 -4.31 6.74 -6.12
C ILE A 114 -5.34 7.30 -5.13
N ASN A 115 -6.36 7.95 -5.64
CA ASN A 115 -7.39 8.68 -4.89
C ASN A 115 -6.87 9.93 -4.18
N GLY A 116 -5.60 10.28 -4.36
CA GLY A 116 -5.02 11.44 -3.71
C GLY A 116 -4.71 11.24 -2.23
N ALA A 117 -5.05 10.08 -1.67
CA ALA A 117 -4.85 9.80 -0.24
C ALA A 117 -4.76 8.30 -0.01
N GLY A 118 -3.99 7.90 0.99
CA GLY A 118 -3.93 6.50 1.41
C GLY A 118 -5.20 6.07 2.13
N LEU A 119 -5.51 4.79 2.06
CA LEU A 119 -6.66 4.21 2.76
C LEU A 119 -6.22 3.79 4.16
N ILE A 120 -6.82 4.36 5.18
CA ILE A 120 -6.43 4.06 6.57
C ILE A 120 -7.58 3.37 7.30
N CYS A 121 -7.21 2.49 8.24
CA CYS A 121 -8.17 1.72 9.03
C CYS A 121 -7.81 1.80 10.50
N HIS A 122 -8.77 2.19 11.33
CA HIS A 122 -8.55 2.21 12.77
C HIS A 122 -8.72 0.79 13.32
N GLU A 123 -7.62 0.20 13.75
CA GLU A 123 -7.57 -1.15 14.32
C GLU A 123 -8.00 -2.22 13.31
N THR A 124 -8.85 -3.17 13.72
CA THR A 124 -9.24 -4.30 12.87
C THR A 124 -10.24 -3.89 11.79
N PRO A 125 -9.99 -4.23 10.51
CA PRO A 125 -10.94 -3.91 9.44
C PRO A 125 -12.29 -4.59 9.68
N ASP A 126 -13.36 -3.79 9.64
CA ASP A 126 -14.73 -4.31 9.68
C ASP A 126 -15.20 -4.57 8.25
N ASP A 127 -16.44 -5.03 8.10
CA ASP A 127 -17.00 -5.36 6.78
C ASP A 127 -16.99 -4.15 5.85
N ALA A 128 -17.29 -2.96 6.38
CA ALA A 128 -17.29 -1.74 5.57
C ALA A 128 -15.88 -1.41 5.07
N MET A 129 -14.86 -1.56 5.93
CA MET A 129 -13.48 -1.32 5.54
C MET A 129 -12.98 -2.36 4.53
N ILE A 130 -13.36 -3.62 4.71
CA ILE A 130 -13.02 -4.67 3.75
C ILE A 130 -13.58 -4.32 2.36
N SER A 131 -14.84 -3.83 2.31
CA SER A 131 -15.44 -3.38 1.04
C SER A 131 -14.66 -2.21 0.44
N GLU A 132 -14.20 -1.27 1.26
CA GLU A 132 -13.39 -0.15 0.77
C GLU A 132 -12.05 -0.62 0.21
N CYS A 133 -11.44 -1.61 0.85
CA CYS A 133 -10.20 -2.21 0.36
C CYS A 133 -10.42 -2.91 -0.99
N GLU A 134 -11.51 -3.66 -1.11
CA GLU A 134 -11.84 -4.31 -2.39
C GLU A 134 -12.08 -3.28 -3.49
N ASN A 135 -12.76 -2.18 -3.16
CA ASN A 135 -12.99 -1.10 -4.11
C ASN A 135 -11.68 -0.43 -4.52
N LEU A 136 -10.77 -0.24 -3.58
CA LEU A 136 -9.44 0.29 -3.90
C LEU A 136 -8.71 -0.64 -4.86
N GLY A 137 -8.83 -1.96 -4.67
CA GLY A 137 -8.25 -2.94 -5.59
C GLY A 137 -8.79 -2.80 -6.99
N LYS A 138 -10.10 -2.57 -7.12
CA LYS A 138 -10.72 -2.36 -8.43
C LYS A 138 -10.21 -1.07 -9.09
N GLN A 139 -10.02 -0.02 -8.30
CA GLN A 139 -9.46 1.24 -8.81
C GLN A 139 -8.01 1.05 -9.28
N ILE A 140 -7.22 0.31 -8.52
CA ILE A 140 -5.83 -0.01 -8.89
C ILE A 140 -5.81 -0.75 -10.22
N ALA A 141 -6.68 -1.72 -10.38
CA ALA A 141 -6.75 -2.53 -11.60
C ALA A 141 -7.15 -1.71 -12.83
N ALA A 142 -7.85 -0.60 -12.62
CA ALA A 142 -8.31 0.26 -13.71
C ALA A 142 -7.28 1.28 -14.16
N GLU A 143 -6.17 1.42 -13.45
CA GLU A 143 -5.12 2.41 -13.77
C GLU A 143 -4.19 2.02 -14.91
#